data_c3f59e5f0d8abddf8fcdf712377f02f3
#
_entry.id   c3f59e5f0d8abddf8fcdf712377f02f3
#
_cell.length_a   1.000
_cell.length_b   1.000
_cell.length_c   1.000
_cell.angle_alpha   90.00
_cell.angle_beta   90.00
_cell.angle_gamma   90.00
#
_symmetry.space_group_name_H-M   'P 1'
#
loop_
_entity.id
_entity.type
_entity.pdbx_description
1 polymer ?
#
loop_
_entity_poly.entity_id
_entity_poly.type
_entity_poly.pdbx_seq_one_letter_code
_entity_poly.pdbx_strand_id
1 'polypeptide(L)'
;MVIVIDNYDSFVYNLVQYLGELGEKVEVYRNDRISLKDVRKKSPEAIIISPGPGRPSDAGISNKVIESFAGIIPTLGVCLGHQCIGEVFGAKIVRATRLMHGKTSLVYHYEKDIYHRIKNPFVATRYHSLIIKEDTLPSCLVMAAWTEEGEIMGIRHRDYPVFGVQFHPESILTTEGMKILKNFLSLKEYFHKKMWVPEEI
;
A
#
# COMPACT_ATOMS: atom_id res chain seq x y z
N MET A 1 -8.87 -12.25 8.78
CA MET A 1 -7.56 -12.81 8.38
C MET A 1 -7.02 -11.98 7.20
N VAL A 2 -5.76 -11.57 7.28
CA VAL A 2 -5.06 -10.77 6.27
C VAL A 2 -4.05 -11.66 5.54
N ILE A 3 -4.00 -11.60 4.20
CA ILE A 3 -2.91 -12.19 3.41
C ILE A 3 -1.87 -11.12 3.10
N VAL A 4 -0.61 -11.43 3.34
CA VAL A 4 0.54 -10.63 2.89
C VAL A 4 1.21 -11.35 1.73
N ILE A 5 1.26 -10.72 0.56
CA ILE A 5 2.06 -11.19 -0.58
C ILE A 5 3.47 -10.61 -0.40
N ASP A 6 4.43 -11.48 -0.12
CA ASP A 6 5.81 -11.13 0.15
C ASP A 6 6.62 -11.08 -1.14
N ASN A 7 7.06 -9.91 -1.52
CA ASN A 7 7.93 -9.65 -2.68
C ASN A 7 9.42 -9.83 -2.35
N TYR A 8 9.77 -10.78 -1.48
CA TYR A 8 11.14 -11.05 -1.04
C TYR A 8 11.77 -9.85 -0.30
N ASP A 9 10.94 -9.19 0.50
CA ASP A 9 11.36 -8.04 1.30
C ASP A 9 11.98 -8.47 2.64
N SER A 10 13.10 -7.83 3.00
CA SER A 10 13.79 -8.12 4.27
C SER A 10 13.01 -7.64 5.50
N PHE A 11 12.09 -6.71 5.36
CA PHE A 11 11.32 -6.11 6.45
C PHE A 11 9.87 -6.57 6.51
N VAL A 12 9.44 -7.52 5.66
CA VAL A 12 8.06 -8.00 5.62
C VAL A 12 7.55 -8.46 6.99
N TYR A 13 8.41 -9.07 7.82
CA TYR A 13 8.02 -9.54 9.15
C TYR A 13 7.79 -8.42 10.16
N ASN A 14 8.35 -7.22 9.99
CA ASN A 14 7.98 -6.05 10.79
C ASN A 14 6.53 -5.64 10.49
N LEU A 15 6.13 -5.69 9.20
CA LEU A 15 4.75 -5.45 8.79
C LEU A 15 3.80 -6.49 9.39
N VAL A 16 4.20 -7.79 9.35
CA VAL A 16 3.44 -8.89 9.96
C VAL A 16 3.30 -8.71 11.46
N GLN A 17 4.38 -8.30 12.14
CA GLN A 17 4.36 -8.02 13.58
C GLN A 17 3.36 -6.91 13.92
N TYR A 18 3.41 -5.77 13.21
CA TYR A 18 2.47 -4.67 13.43
C TYR A 18 1.00 -5.08 13.21
N LEU A 19 0.74 -5.87 12.17
CA LEU A 19 -0.60 -6.43 11.95
C LEU A 19 -1.03 -7.37 13.08
N GLY A 20 -0.10 -8.20 13.59
CA GLY A 20 -0.35 -9.06 14.74
C GLY A 20 -0.63 -8.28 16.02
N GLU A 21 0.11 -7.19 16.29
CA GLU A 21 -0.13 -6.28 17.42
C GLU A 21 -1.50 -5.58 17.32
N LEU A 22 -1.99 -5.37 16.09
CA LEU A 22 -3.35 -4.85 15.82
C LEU A 22 -4.43 -5.93 15.92
N GLY A 23 -4.07 -7.17 16.29
CA GLY A 23 -5.01 -8.28 16.52
C GLY A 23 -5.37 -9.09 15.28
N GLU A 24 -4.65 -8.92 14.17
CA GLU A 24 -4.95 -9.63 12.93
C GLU A 24 -4.30 -11.02 12.88
N LYS A 25 -5.05 -11.99 12.38
CA LYS A 25 -4.47 -13.24 11.90
C LYS A 25 -3.84 -12.99 10.54
N VAL A 26 -2.53 -13.20 10.39
CA VAL A 26 -1.78 -12.94 9.17
C VAL A 26 -1.25 -14.24 8.58
N GLU A 27 -1.42 -14.41 7.27
CA GLU A 27 -0.77 -15.46 6.49
C GLU A 27 0.13 -14.81 5.44
N VAL A 28 1.40 -15.24 5.38
CA VAL A 28 2.41 -14.68 4.47
C VAL A 28 2.72 -15.68 3.37
N TYR A 29 2.71 -15.21 2.13
CA TYR A 29 3.04 -16.03 0.96
C TYR A 29 4.01 -15.30 0.07
N ARG A 30 5.10 -15.96 -0.31
CA ARG A 30 5.99 -15.45 -1.35
C ARG A 30 5.22 -15.23 -2.65
N ASN A 31 5.56 -14.20 -3.40
CA ASN A 31 4.88 -13.79 -4.62
C ASN A 31 4.93 -14.83 -5.76
N ASP A 32 5.76 -15.87 -5.62
CA ASP A 32 5.90 -17.01 -6.53
C ASP A 32 5.38 -18.33 -5.94
N ARG A 33 4.81 -18.33 -4.71
CA ARG A 33 4.40 -19.51 -3.95
C ARG A 33 2.91 -19.56 -3.62
N ILE A 34 2.11 -18.73 -4.25
CA ILE A 34 0.65 -18.73 -4.12
C ILE A 34 0.02 -18.47 -5.48
N SER A 35 -1.14 -19.04 -5.74
CA SER A 35 -1.93 -18.77 -6.95
C SER A 35 -3.15 -17.90 -6.64
N LEU A 36 -3.74 -17.26 -7.67
CA LEU A 36 -5.00 -16.52 -7.54
C LEU A 36 -6.14 -17.41 -7.01
N LYS A 37 -6.13 -18.69 -7.40
CA LYS A 37 -7.11 -19.68 -6.92
C LYS A 37 -6.97 -19.91 -5.41
N ASP A 38 -5.72 -19.97 -4.92
CA ASP A 38 -5.45 -20.16 -3.48
C ASP A 38 -5.86 -18.93 -2.69
N VAL A 39 -5.55 -17.72 -3.17
CA VAL A 39 -6.01 -16.47 -2.54
C VAL A 39 -7.53 -16.46 -2.43
N ARG A 40 -8.24 -16.78 -3.53
CA ARG A 40 -9.72 -16.85 -3.55
C ARG A 40 -10.26 -17.89 -2.57
N LYS A 41 -9.66 -19.10 -2.53
CA LYS A 41 -10.09 -20.18 -1.63
C LYS A 41 -9.93 -19.81 -0.16
N LYS A 42 -8.91 -19.03 0.17
CA LYS A 42 -8.65 -18.56 1.55
C LYS A 42 -9.60 -17.45 2.00
N SER A 43 -10.26 -16.79 1.06
CA SER A 43 -11.23 -15.72 1.32
C SER A 43 -10.73 -14.69 2.34
N PRO A 44 -9.58 -14.04 2.10
CA PRO A 44 -9.03 -13.07 3.05
C PRO A 44 -9.93 -11.84 3.15
N GLU A 45 -9.93 -11.21 4.31
CA GLU A 45 -10.66 -9.96 4.56
C GLU A 45 -9.89 -8.74 4.06
N ALA A 46 -8.58 -8.87 3.90
CA ALA A 46 -7.73 -7.86 3.30
C ALA A 46 -6.47 -8.49 2.70
N ILE A 47 -5.88 -7.82 1.72
CA ILE A 47 -4.61 -8.19 1.09
C ILE A 47 -3.62 -7.05 1.28
N ILE A 48 -2.39 -7.39 1.65
CA ILE A 48 -1.27 -6.45 1.67
C ILE A 48 -0.21 -6.93 0.68
N ILE A 49 0.20 -6.06 -0.22
CA ILE A 49 1.32 -6.30 -1.14
C ILE A 49 2.55 -5.65 -0.53
N SER A 50 3.54 -6.44 -0.17
CA SER A 50 4.71 -5.99 0.57
C SER A 50 5.64 -5.09 -0.26
N PRO A 51 6.57 -4.39 0.41
CA PRO A 51 7.79 -3.92 -0.24
C PRO A 51 8.54 -5.06 -0.94
N GLY A 52 9.54 -4.71 -1.72
CA GLY A 52 10.44 -5.67 -2.36
C GLY A 52 11.43 -5.00 -3.30
N PRO A 53 12.40 -5.75 -3.81
CA PRO A 53 13.37 -5.25 -4.78
C PRO A 53 12.77 -5.17 -6.19
N GLY A 54 13.44 -4.44 -7.07
CA GLY A 54 13.12 -4.38 -8.50
C GLY A 54 11.97 -3.44 -8.85
N ARG A 55 11.16 -3.86 -9.79
CA ARG A 55 10.04 -3.12 -10.38
C ARG A 55 8.75 -3.91 -10.25
N PRO A 56 7.57 -3.31 -10.50
CA PRO A 56 6.31 -4.05 -10.53
C PRO A 56 6.30 -5.28 -11.45
N SER A 57 7.03 -5.24 -12.57
CA SER A 57 7.20 -6.42 -13.45
C SER A 57 7.92 -7.60 -12.78
N ASP A 58 8.70 -7.33 -11.72
CA ASP A 58 9.46 -8.34 -10.98
C ASP A 58 8.70 -8.86 -9.75
N ALA A 59 7.50 -8.29 -9.47
CA ALA A 59 6.71 -8.58 -8.28
C ALA A 59 5.86 -9.88 -8.38
N GLY A 60 6.21 -10.80 -9.28
CA GLY A 60 5.56 -12.10 -9.41
C GLY A 60 4.05 -11.99 -9.60
N ILE A 61 3.26 -12.58 -8.69
CA ILE A 61 1.79 -12.58 -8.78
C ILE A 61 1.15 -11.27 -8.33
N SER A 62 1.88 -10.32 -7.73
CA SER A 62 1.35 -9.13 -7.06
C SER A 62 0.42 -8.30 -7.98
N ASN A 63 0.85 -8.00 -9.22
CA ASN A 63 0.03 -7.26 -10.18
C ASN A 63 -1.30 -8.00 -10.47
N LYS A 64 -1.22 -9.31 -10.72
CA LYS A 64 -2.41 -10.14 -10.99
C LYS A 64 -3.35 -10.23 -9.79
N VAL A 65 -2.82 -10.21 -8.56
CA VAL A 65 -3.62 -10.16 -7.33
C VAL A 65 -4.38 -8.84 -7.26
N ILE A 66 -3.72 -7.71 -7.51
CA ILE A 66 -4.37 -6.40 -7.55
C ILE A 66 -5.47 -6.37 -8.62
N GLU A 67 -5.17 -6.75 -9.87
CA GLU A 67 -6.15 -6.81 -10.97
C GLU A 67 -7.37 -7.66 -10.64
N SER A 68 -7.16 -8.82 -9.99
CA SER A 68 -8.23 -9.79 -9.75
C SER A 68 -9.10 -9.47 -8.54
N PHE A 69 -8.59 -8.70 -7.56
CA PHE A 69 -9.26 -8.52 -6.28
C PHE A 69 -9.53 -7.06 -5.89
N ALA A 70 -9.07 -6.07 -6.65
CA ALA A 70 -9.17 -4.64 -6.31
C ALA A 70 -10.58 -4.17 -5.91
N GLY A 71 -11.61 -4.59 -6.61
CA GLY A 71 -13.02 -4.25 -6.29
C GLY A 71 -13.72 -5.24 -5.34
N ILE A 72 -12.99 -6.27 -4.86
CA ILE A 72 -13.57 -7.38 -4.10
C ILE A 72 -13.01 -7.43 -2.68
N ILE A 73 -11.71 -7.19 -2.52
CA ILE A 73 -10.99 -7.32 -1.26
C ILE A 73 -10.18 -6.04 -1.00
N PRO A 74 -10.32 -5.40 0.16
CA PRO A 74 -9.49 -4.26 0.53
C PRO A 74 -8.00 -4.58 0.39
N THR A 75 -7.29 -3.73 -0.35
CA THR A 75 -5.88 -3.97 -0.69
C THR A 75 -5.02 -2.77 -0.34
N LEU A 76 -3.91 -3.02 0.37
CA LEU A 76 -2.87 -2.03 0.65
C LEU A 76 -1.56 -2.45 -0.03
N GLY A 77 -1.01 -1.58 -0.86
CA GLY A 77 0.33 -1.74 -1.42
C GLY A 77 1.36 -0.90 -0.66
N VAL A 78 2.48 -1.51 -0.27
CA VAL A 78 3.58 -0.83 0.43
C VAL A 78 4.81 -0.80 -0.46
N CYS A 79 5.39 0.36 -0.69
CA CYS A 79 6.59 0.61 -1.49
C CYS A 79 6.49 0.00 -2.90
N LEU A 80 7.07 -1.17 -3.15
CA LEU A 80 6.88 -1.89 -4.42
C LEU A 80 5.39 -2.19 -4.67
N GLY A 81 4.64 -2.59 -3.64
CA GLY A 81 3.20 -2.83 -3.76
C GLY A 81 2.40 -1.58 -4.16
N HIS A 82 2.78 -0.39 -3.68
CA HIS A 82 2.22 0.88 -4.13
C HIS A 82 2.50 1.13 -5.62
N GLN A 83 3.72 0.85 -6.08
CA GLN A 83 4.08 0.96 -7.49
C GLN A 83 3.33 -0.06 -8.35
N CYS A 84 3.12 -1.29 -7.85
CA CYS A 84 2.27 -2.30 -8.50
C CYS A 84 0.84 -1.77 -8.70
N ILE A 85 0.24 -1.14 -7.69
CA ILE A 85 -1.08 -0.51 -7.82
C ILE A 85 -1.04 0.57 -8.90
N GLY A 86 -0.06 1.47 -8.85
CA GLY A 86 0.08 2.51 -9.88
C GLY A 86 0.14 1.94 -11.29
N GLU A 87 1.00 0.95 -11.53
CA GLU A 87 1.18 0.32 -12.84
C GLU A 87 -0.07 -0.42 -13.32
N VAL A 88 -0.71 -1.21 -12.46
CA VAL A 88 -1.93 -1.97 -12.79
C VAL A 88 -3.05 -1.05 -13.27
N PHE A 89 -3.19 0.12 -12.68
CA PHE A 89 -4.20 1.10 -13.10
C PHE A 89 -3.72 2.06 -14.20
N GLY A 90 -2.47 1.93 -14.68
CA GLY A 90 -1.97 2.62 -15.88
C GLY A 90 -1.02 3.78 -15.64
N ALA A 91 -0.58 4.03 -14.40
CA ALA A 91 0.47 5.01 -14.13
C ALA A 91 1.85 4.48 -14.54
N LYS A 92 2.78 5.39 -14.87
CA LYS A 92 4.17 5.04 -15.19
C LYS A 92 5.05 5.07 -13.96
N ILE A 93 5.87 4.04 -13.80
CA ILE A 93 6.88 3.95 -12.76
C ILE A 93 8.23 4.41 -13.31
N VAL A 94 8.79 5.43 -12.70
CA VAL A 94 10.03 6.08 -13.16
C VAL A 94 11.06 6.15 -12.03
N ARG A 95 12.32 6.43 -12.38
CA ARG A 95 13.35 6.71 -11.37
C ARG A 95 13.03 8.02 -10.66
N ALA A 96 13.14 8.01 -9.32
CA ALA A 96 13.09 9.22 -8.53
C ALA A 96 14.27 10.15 -8.89
N THR A 97 14.06 11.44 -8.82
CA THR A 97 15.12 12.44 -9.04
C THR A 97 16.20 12.36 -7.96
N ARG A 98 15.84 11.86 -6.77
CA ARG A 98 16.75 11.66 -5.63
C ARG A 98 16.70 10.22 -5.16
N LEU A 99 17.87 9.62 -4.92
CA LEU A 99 17.95 8.30 -4.30
C LEU A 99 17.59 8.42 -2.82
N MET A 100 16.54 7.73 -2.42
CA MET A 100 16.07 7.67 -1.04
C MET A 100 16.34 6.25 -0.49
N HIS A 101 17.39 6.13 0.31
CA HIS A 101 17.75 4.86 0.95
C HIS A 101 17.97 5.08 2.44
N GLY A 102 17.04 4.61 3.28
CA GLY A 102 17.09 4.78 4.72
C GLY A 102 16.93 6.24 5.19
N LYS A 103 16.38 7.12 4.34
CA LYS A 103 16.14 8.52 4.67
C LYS A 103 14.69 8.74 5.08
N THR A 104 14.46 9.75 5.87
CA THR A 104 13.12 10.20 6.24
C THR A 104 12.73 11.44 5.45
N SER A 105 11.42 11.61 5.24
CA SER A 105 10.83 12.82 4.67
C SER A 105 9.57 13.20 5.44
N LEU A 106 9.19 14.47 5.39
CA LEU A 106 7.86 14.90 5.78
C LEU A 106 6.87 14.51 4.69
N VAL A 107 5.78 13.86 5.09
CA VAL A 107 4.70 13.43 4.22
C VAL A 107 3.46 14.21 4.59
N TYR A 108 2.93 14.95 3.61
CA TYR A 108 1.66 15.67 3.65
C TYR A 108 0.55 14.80 3.10
N HIS A 109 -0.69 15.00 3.53
CA HIS A 109 -1.83 14.19 3.08
C HIS A 109 -3.18 14.93 3.25
N TYR A 110 -4.24 14.40 2.66
CA TYR A 110 -5.60 14.99 2.71
C TYR A 110 -6.43 14.61 3.95
N GLU A 111 -5.84 13.96 4.96
CA GLU A 111 -6.48 13.60 6.24
C GLU A 111 -7.71 12.70 6.12
N LYS A 112 -7.84 11.95 5.01
CA LYS A 112 -8.95 11.04 4.73
C LYS A 112 -8.52 9.58 4.66
N ASP A 113 -9.47 8.68 4.73
CA ASP A 113 -9.26 7.23 4.61
C ASP A 113 -8.18 6.71 5.58
N ILE A 114 -7.12 6.11 5.04
CA ILE A 114 -5.99 5.59 5.86
C ILE A 114 -5.23 6.70 6.59
N TYR A 115 -5.40 7.97 6.20
CA TYR A 115 -4.77 9.14 6.83
C TYR A 115 -5.69 9.84 7.84
N HIS A 116 -6.87 9.29 8.15
CA HIS A 116 -7.79 9.87 9.13
C HIS A 116 -7.12 10.00 10.50
N ARG A 117 -7.12 11.20 11.10
CA ARG A 117 -6.48 11.52 12.39
C ARG A 117 -4.98 11.21 12.45
N ILE A 118 -4.31 11.22 11.32
CA ILE A 118 -2.84 11.16 11.24
C ILE A 118 -2.30 12.58 11.36
N LYS A 119 -1.16 12.73 12.05
CA LYS A 119 -0.47 14.03 12.12
C LYS A 119 -0.08 14.49 10.72
N ASN A 120 -0.31 15.76 10.38
CA ASN A 120 -0.03 16.32 9.06
C ASN A 120 0.87 17.58 9.16
N PRO A 121 2.11 17.57 8.63
CA PRO A 121 2.79 16.39 8.08
C PRO A 121 3.32 15.43 9.17
N PHE A 122 3.62 14.18 8.75
CA PHE A 122 4.32 13.21 9.59
C PHE A 122 5.66 12.78 8.96
N VAL A 123 6.55 12.23 9.79
CA VAL A 123 7.84 11.69 9.33
C VAL A 123 7.67 10.27 8.86
N ALA A 124 8.15 9.95 7.65
CA ALA A 124 8.12 8.61 7.08
C ALA A 124 9.47 8.19 6.49
N THR A 125 9.79 6.91 6.65
CA THR A 125 11.02 6.29 6.12
C THR A 125 10.83 5.88 4.66
N ARG A 126 11.85 6.13 3.85
CA ARG A 126 11.88 5.85 2.41
C ARG A 126 13.09 5.00 2.04
N TYR A 127 12.87 3.92 1.25
CA TYR A 127 13.91 3.01 0.76
C TYR A 127 13.81 2.77 -0.75
N HIS A 128 13.31 3.73 -1.52
CA HIS A 128 12.99 3.54 -2.92
C HIS A 128 13.85 4.39 -3.86
N SER A 129 14.10 3.87 -5.05
CA SER A 129 14.68 4.57 -6.21
C SER A 129 13.68 4.80 -7.34
N LEU A 130 12.48 4.22 -7.23
CA LEU A 130 11.39 4.35 -8.19
C LEU A 130 10.19 5.02 -7.52
N ILE A 131 9.43 5.77 -8.33
CA ILE A 131 8.20 6.47 -7.93
C ILE A 131 7.16 6.39 -9.04
N ILE A 132 5.90 6.61 -8.68
CA ILE A 132 4.85 6.88 -9.66
C ILE A 132 5.07 8.28 -10.23
N LYS A 133 5.07 8.40 -11.57
CA LYS A 133 5.17 9.69 -12.26
C LYS A 133 3.84 10.42 -12.18
N GLU A 134 3.82 11.61 -11.56
CA GLU A 134 2.59 12.34 -11.22
C GLU A 134 1.71 12.64 -12.44
N ASP A 135 2.30 13.14 -13.52
CA ASP A 135 1.57 13.51 -14.76
C ASP A 135 0.98 12.31 -15.52
N THR A 136 1.24 11.09 -15.05
CA THR A 136 0.68 9.84 -15.61
C THR A 136 -0.35 9.19 -14.70
N LEU A 137 -0.69 9.82 -13.57
CA LEU A 137 -1.67 9.25 -12.65
C LEU A 137 -3.06 9.20 -13.34
N PRO A 138 -3.65 8.00 -13.52
CA PRO A 138 -4.93 7.87 -14.21
C PRO A 138 -6.08 8.43 -13.37
N SER A 139 -7.18 8.82 -14.02
CA SER A 139 -8.33 9.44 -13.35
C SER A 139 -9.01 8.58 -12.28
N CYS A 140 -8.84 7.25 -12.33
CA CYS A 140 -9.34 6.33 -11.30
C CYS A 140 -8.50 6.32 -10.02
N LEU A 141 -7.27 6.85 -10.05
CA LEU A 141 -6.41 7.00 -8.88
C LEU A 141 -6.36 8.46 -8.44
N VAL A 142 -6.20 8.65 -7.14
CA VAL A 142 -6.04 9.97 -6.51
C VAL A 142 -4.75 9.95 -5.71
N MET A 143 -3.95 11.00 -5.84
CA MET A 143 -2.84 11.26 -4.95
C MET A 143 -3.40 11.61 -3.56
N ALA A 144 -3.11 10.78 -2.57
CA ALA A 144 -3.60 10.92 -1.20
C ALA A 144 -2.54 11.50 -0.24
N ALA A 145 -1.25 11.34 -0.59
CA ALA A 145 -0.13 11.88 0.18
C ALA A 145 1.06 12.22 -0.74
N TRP A 146 1.88 13.21 -0.31
CA TRP A 146 3.01 13.72 -1.10
C TRP A 146 4.12 14.28 -0.20
N THR A 147 5.32 14.47 -0.76
CA THR A 147 6.41 15.24 -0.13
C THR A 147 6.32 16.73 -0.50
N GLU A 148 7.11 17.57 0.17
CA GLU A 148 7.22 18.99 -0.16
C GLU A 148 7.63 19.24 -1.63
N GLU A 149 8.42 18.32 -2.20
CA GLU A 149 8.86 18.38 -3.60
C GLU A 149 7.80 17.84 -4.59
N GLY A 150 6.62 17.43 -4.13
CA GLY A 150 5.53 16.92 -4.96
C GLY A 150 5.63 15.44 -5.33
N GLU A 151 6.59 14.67 -4.79
CA GLU A 151 6.64 13.24 -5.06
C GLU A 151 5.45 12.51 -4.43
N ILE A 152 4.76 11.67 -5.19
CA ILE A 152 3.62 10.88 -4.71
C ILE A 152 4.08 9.89 -3.63
N MET A 153 3.56 10.05 -2.42
CA MET A 153 3.81 9.17 -1.27
C MET A 153 2.61 8.32 -0.89
N GLY A 154 1.44 8.62 -1.41
CA GLY A 154 0.23 7.83 -1.21
C GLY A 154 -0.74 7.97 -2.36
N ILE A 155 -1.39 6.88 -2.71
CA ILE A 155 -2.50 6.83 -3.67
C ILE A 155 -3.68 6.08 -3.08
N ARG A 156 -4.88 6.39 -3.59
CA ARG A 156 -6.07 5.57 -3.41
C ARG A 156 -6.84 5.43 -4.72
N HIS A 157 -7.56 4.34 -4.87
CA HIS A 157 -8.55 4.21 -5.95
C HIS A 157 -9.83 4.98 -5.57
N ARG A 158 -10.50 5.59 -6.56
CA ARG A 158 -11.72 6.36 -6.32
C ARG A 158 -12.87 5.50 -5.82
N ASP A 159 -13.07 4.35 -6.45
CA ASP A 159 -14.27 3.51 -6.26
C ASP A 159 -13.98 2.22 -5.48
N TYR A 160 -12.71 1.78 -5.44
CA TYR A 160 -12.33 0.52 -4.82
C TYR A 160 -11.55 0.76 -3.53
N PRO A 161 -11.65 -0.12 -2.52
CA PRO A 161 -10.87 -0.02 -1.29
C PRO A 161 -9.41 -0.43 -1.52
N VAL A 162 -8.74 0.28 -2.43
CA VAL A 162 -7.34 0.06 -2.82
C VAL A 162 -6.53 1.29 -2.47
N PHE A 163 -5.50 1.08 -1.66
CA PHE A 163 -4.61 2.11 -1.13
C PHE A 163 -3.16 1.73 -1.38
N GLY A 164 -2.32 2.72 -1.61
CA GLY A 164 -0.89 2.51 -1.74
C GLY A 164 -0.10 3.57 -0.98
N VAL A 165 0.96 3.15 -0.29
CA VAL A 165 1.91 4.03 0.39
C VAL A 165 3.33 3.76 -0.13
N GLN A 166 4.04 4.81 -0.58
CA GLN A 166 5.40 4.68 -1.10
C GLN A 166 6.44 4.54 0.02
N PHE A 167 6.15 5.05 1.20
CA PHE A 167 6.96 4.93 2.40
C PHE A 167 6.72 3.58 3.11
N HIS A 168 7.53 3.31 4.14
CA HIS A 168 7.48 2.08 4.94
C HIS A 168 6.76 2.31 6.27
N PRO A 169 5.46 1.95 6.40
CA PRO A 169 4.72 2.11 7.65
C PRO A 169 5.23 1.20 8.77
N GLU A 170 5.90 0.09 8.42
CA GLU A 170 6.48 -0.86 9.36
C GLU A 170 7.82 -0.41 9.95
N SER A 171 8.38 0.69 9.46
CA SER A 171 9.62 1.25 9.97
C SER A 171 9.38 2.01 11.27
N ILE A 172 10.22 1.77 12.28
CA ILE A 172 10.17 2.48 13.58
C ILE A 172 10.31 4.01 13.42
N LEU A 173 10.98 4.47 12.37
CA LEU A 173 11.13 5.90 12.08
C LEU A 173 9.92 6.51 11.35
N THR A 174 8.94 5.71 10.96
CA THR A 174 7.65 6.21 10.43
C THR A 174 6.70 6.43 11.59
N THR A 175 6.59 7.69 12.03
CA THR A 175 5.96 8.04 13.31
C THR A 175 4.48 7.67 13.43
N GLU A 176 3.76 7.60 12.31
CA GLU A 176 2.32 7.31 12.27
C GLU A 176 2.01 5.95 11.60
N GLY A 177 3.04 5.12 11.35
CA GLY A 177 2.89 3.90 10.57
C GLY A 177 1.87 2.92 11.12
N MET A 178 1.91 2.64 12.42
CA MET A 178 0.96 1.77 13.11
C MET A 178 -0.50 2.27 12.99
N LYS A 179 -0.71 3.59 13.09
CA LYS A 179 -2.06 4.18 12.96
C LYS A 179 -2.58 4.07 11.53
N ILE A 180 -1.72 4.26 10.52
CA ILE A 180 -2.08 4.10 9.10
C ILE A 180 -2.52 2.66 8.83
N LEU A 181 -1.79 1.66 9.33
CA LEU A 181 -2.19 0.26 9.24
C LEU A 181 -3.51 -0.02 9.97
N LYS A 182 -3.69 0.54 11.17
CA LYS A 182 -4.95 0.44 11.92
C LYS A 182 -6.13 1.04 11.15
N ASN A 183 -5.95 2.21 10.55
CA ASN A 183 -6.99 2.84 9.73
C ASN A 183 -7.35 1.97 8.53
N PHE A 184 -6.36 1.41 7.82
CA PHE A 184 -6.62 0.46 6.73
C PHE A 184 -7.42 -0.76 7.19
N LEU A 185 -7.06 -1.35 8.33
CA LEU A 185 -7.80 -2.49 8.90
C LEU A 185 -9.24 -2.11 9.30
N SER A 186 -9.45 -0.90 9.78
CA SER A 186 -10.81 -0.41 10.07
C SER A 186 -11.65 -0.26 8.80
N LEU A 187 -11.08 0.21 7.70
CA LEU A 187 -11.77 0.31 6.41
C LEU A 187 -12.20 -1.06 5.87
N LYS A 188 -11.42 -2.13 6.10
CA LYS A 188 -11.82 -3.49 5.70
C LYS A 188 -13.14 -3.90 6.36
N GLU A 189 -13.38 -3.51 7.62
CA GLU A 189 -14.61 -3.82 8.33
C GLU A 189 -15.84 -3.14 7.72
N TYR A 190 -15.70 -1.87 7.29
CA TYR A 190 -16.75 -1.16 6.58
C TYR A 190 -17.06 -1.82 5.24
N PHE A 191 -16.03 -2.21 4.48
CA PHE A 191 -16.21 -2.90 3.21
C PHE A 191 -16.96 -4.22 3.35
N HIS A 192 -16.60 -5.06 4.33
CA HIS A 192 -17.28 -6.32 4.57
C HIS A 192 -18.75 -6.15 5.04
N LYS A 193 -19.06 -5.07 5.72
CA LYS A 193 -20.43 -4.70 6.09
C LYS A 193 -21.21 -4.07 4.93
N LYS A 194 -20.65 -4.00 3.72
CA LYS A 194 -21.21 -3.29 2.56
C LYS A 194 -21.52 -1.81 2.82
N MET A 195 -20.76 -1.20 3.70
CA MET A 195 -20.93 0.20 4.12
C MET A 195 -19.82 1.11 3.57
N TRP A 196 -18.89 0.55 2.77
CA TRP A 196 -17.82 1.38 2.22
C TRP A 196 -18.35 2.29 1.11
N VAL A 197 -18.21 3.57 1.31
CA VAL A 197 -18.46 4.63 0.34
C VAL A 197 -17.17 5.45 0.25
N PRO A 198 -16.59 5.66 -0.95
CA PRO A 198 -15.41 6.50 -1.09
C PRO A 198 -15.68 7.92 -0.59
N GLU A 199 -14.78 8.48 0.21
CA GLU A 199 -14.86 9.89 0.58
C GLU A 199 -14.46 10.75 -0.63
N GLU A 200 -15.24 11.78 -0.95
CA GLU A 200 -14.86 12.77 -1.97
C GLU A 200 -13.66 13.58 -1.48
N ILE A 201 -12.65 13.75 -2.36
CA ILE A 201 -11.46 14.58 -2.11
C ILE A 201 -11.63 15.91 -2.78
#